data_2836a48a84eb4bb1e38b9aacb14634e3
#
_entry.id   2836a48a84eb4bb1e38b9aacb14634e3
#
_cell.length_a   1.000
_cell.length_b   1.000
_cell.length_c   1.000
_cell.angle_alpha   90.00
_cell.angle_beta   90.00
_cell.angle_gamma   90.00
#
_symmetry.space_group_name_H-M   'P 1'
#
loop_
_entity.id
_entity.type
_entity.pdbx_description
1 polymer ?
#
loop_
_entity_poly.entity_id
_entity_poly.type
_entity_poly.pdbx_seq_one_letter_code
_entity_poly.pdbx_strand_id
1 'polypeptide(L)'
;MPVAETLLIAAFGGVGLTLVGFPGGLVSGSMLTVALAALAGRPMQIPLPLARLCFVLVGILLGAVVAPATLKGVATWPLSIALLVVAAICMMAATTCYLRLVHGWDPLSALLGASPGSMAQVMALSAEFDADVRGIAIVHVMRVLLIVLGLPAGLALFGLTVEPVVSTQGLIASSFIELAILVAVSSVAALVMLRLRFPGGLMFGALAGSGFLHGADLVHVSLPWWAGSAAVLTLGAVAGARFANTSPKMLLSYLGAAFGSFAVATAVAASFALMVVALLPFRIADVVVAFAPGAQDTMMVLALALHLDPVYVGAHHLARFLAVSFSVAVAARQLVRRAPTKSRAPWTRPGQGAFDD
;
A
#
# COMPACT_ATOMS: atom_id res chain seq x y z
N MET A 1 10.22 -13.21 -21.79
CA MET A 1 11.49 -12.59 -21.32
C MET A 1 11.32 -11.48 -20.28
N PRO A 2 10.49 -10.43 -20.44
CA PRO A 2 10.47 -9.33 -19.45
C PRO A 2 10.04 -9.75 -18.03
N VAL A 3 9.17 -10.75 -17.88
CA VAL A 3 8.72 -11.22 -16.54
C VAL A 3 9.88 -11.90 -15.77
N ALA A 4 10.65 -12.78 -16.43
CA ALA A 4 11.79 -13.43 -15.80
C ALA A 4 12.86 -12.42 -15.39
N GLU A 5 13.14 -11.44 -16.25
CA GLU A 5 14.06 -10.34 -15.96
C GLU A 5 13.58 -9.54 -14.74
N THR A 6 12.28 -9.19 -14.70
CA THR A 6 11.69 -8.47 -13.57
C THR A 6 11.85 -9.24 -12.26
N LEU A 7 11.58 -10.55 -12.27
CA LEU A 7 11.70 -11.40 -11.08
C LEU A 7 13.16 -11.59 -10.65
N LEU A 8 14.11 -11.71 -11.59
CA LEU A 8 15.54 -11.81 -11.27
C LEU A 8 16.06 -10.52 -10.63
N ILE A 9 15.71 -9.36 -11.19
CA ILE A 9 16.08 -8.05 -10.61
C ILE A 9 15.44 -7.88 -9.23
N ALA A 10 14.18 -8.27 -9.07
CA ALA A 10 13.49 -8.25 -7.79
C ALA A 10 14.17 -9.15 -6.76
N ALA A 11 14.55 -10.37 -7.17
CA ALA A 11 15.25 -11.32 -6.29
C ALA A 11 16.62 -10.76 -5.86
N PHE A 12 17.39 -10.21 -6.79
CA PHE A 12 18.66 -9.58 -6.48
C PHE A 12 18.52 -8.47 -5.43
N GLY A 13 17.58 -7.55 -5.63
CA GLY A 13 17.37 -6.45 -4.69
C GLY A 13 16.77 -6.89 -3.36
N GLY A 14 15.76 -7.76 -3.41
CA GLY A 14 15.09 -8.26 -2.22
C GLY A 14 16.03 -9.07 -1.32
N VAL A 15 16.76 -10.02 -1.89
CA VAL A 15 17.75 -10.82 -1.16
C VAL A 15 18.91 -9.94 -0.68
N GLY A 16 19.44 -9.07 -1.55
CA GLY A 16 20.53 -8.16 -1.21
C GLY A 16 20.20 -7.28 -0.01
N LEU A 17 19.01 -6.65 0.01
CA LEU A 17 18.61 -5.78 1.11
C LEU A 17 18.32 -6.57 2.41
N THR A 18 17.84 -7.81 2.27
CA THR A 18 17.65 -8.72 3.42
C THR A 18 18.99 -9.14 4.03
N LEU A 19 20.00 -9.44 3.19
CA LEU A 19 21.33 -9.85 3.67
C LEU A 19 22.07 -8.74 4.42
N VAL A 20 21.83 -7.47 4.09
CA VAL A 20 22.35 -6.34 4.86
C VAL A 20 21.52 -6.00 6.11
N GLY A 21 20.52 -6.82 6.45
CA GLY A 21 19.72 -6.66 7.66
C GLY A 21 18.65 -5.58 7.59
N PHE A 22 18.27 -5.11 6.38
CA PHE A 22 17.21 -4.10 6.26
C PHE A 22 15.84 -4.69 6.61
N PRO A 23 15.06 -4.09 7.53
CA PRO A 23 13.74 -4.60 7.88
C PRO A 23 12.80 -4.60 6.68
N GLY A 24 12.12 -5.73 6.44
CA GLY A 24 11.29 -5.89 5.24
C GLY A 24 12.09 -5.88 3.94
N GLY A 25 13.38 -6.28 3.96
CA GLY A 25 14.31 -6.24 2.84
C GLY A 25 13.78 -6.89 1.57
N LEU A 26 13.04 -8.01 1.68
CA LEU A 26 12.46 -8.68 0.52
C LEU A 26 11.52 -7.76 -0.28
N VAL A 27 10.59 -7.08 0.37
CA VAL A 27 9.64 -6.19 -0.32
C VAL A 27 10.28 -4.87 -0.71
N SER A 28 11.07 -4.29 0.18
CA SER A 28 11.71 -2.98 -0.05
C SER A 28 12.77 -3.06 -1.15
N GLY A 29 13.61 -4.09 -1.11
CA GLY A 29 14.68 -4.30 -2.09
C GLY A 29 14.16 -4.68 -3.46
N SER A 30 13.18 -5.58 -3.54
CA SER A 30 12.56 -5.94 -4.82
C SER A 30 11.86 -4.75 -5.46
N MET A 31 11.13 -3.93 -4.70
CA MET A 31 10.50 -2.72 -5.19
C MET A 31 11.54 -1.71 -5.69
N LEU A 32 12.58 -1.45 -4.91
CA LEU A 32 13.61 -0.46 -5.25
C LEU A 32 14.35 -0.83 -6.54
N THR A 33 14.85 -2.06 -6.65
CA THR A 33 15.63 -2.47 -7.82
C THR A 33 14.79 -2.54 -9.09
N VAL A 34 13.55 -3.01 -8.99
CA VAL A 34 12.62 -3.01 -10.13
C VAL A 34 12.23 -1.59 -10.53
N ALA A 35 12.01 -0.68 -9.57
CA ALA A 35 11.74 0.73 -9.85
C ALA A 35 12.93 1.41 -10.56
N LEU A 36 14.16 1.17 -10.09
CA LEU A 36 15.37 1.69 -10.72
C LEU A 36 15.56 1.13 -12.14
N ALA A 37 15.34 -0.17 -12.34
CA ALA A 37 15.39 -0.79 -13.67
C ALA A 37 14.33 -0.22 -14.62
N ALA A 38 13.11 0.01 -14.11
CA ALA A 38 12.03 0.64 -14.87
C ALA A 38 12.39 2.08 -15.29
N LEU A 39 12.94 2.88 -14.37
CA LEU A 39 13.43 4.25 -14.66
C LEU A 39 14.62 4.26 -15.61
N ALA A 40 15.43 3.19 -15.63
CA ALA A 40 16.49 3.00 -16.62
C ALA A 40 15.97 2.55 -18.00
N GLY A 41 14.66 2.54 -18.21
CA GLY A 41 14.01 2.20 -19.48
C GLY A 41 13.82 0.70 -19.73
N ARG A 42 14.02 -0.16 -18.71
CA ARG A 42 13.77 -1.59 -18.86
C ARG A 42 12.25 -1.87 -18.80
N PRO A 43 11.73 -2.81 -19.62
CA PRO A 43 10.31 -3.15 -19.64
C PRO A 43 9.92 -4.04 -18.46
N MET A 44 9.88 -3.44 -17.26
CA MET A 44 9.51 -4.15 -16.04
C MET A 44 8.01 -4.40 -15.97
N GLN A 45 7.60 -5.66 -15.84
CA GLN A 45 6.19 -6.03 -15.74
C GLN A 45 5.99 -7.35 -15.01
N ILE A 46 4.88 -7.46 -14.28
CA ILE A 46 4.39 -8.69 -13.65
C ILE A 46 2.98 -8.98 -14.23
N PRO A 47 2.74 -10.18 -14.77
CA PRO A 47 1.43 -10.56 -15.28
C PRO A 47 0.36 -10.51 -14.18
N LEU A 48 -0.82 -10.01 -14.53
CA LEU A 48 -1.94 -9.91 -13.60
C LEU A 48 -2.32 -11.24 -12.91
N PRO A 49 -2.33 -12.39 -13.59
CA PRO A 49 -2.59 -13.67 -12.91
C PRO A 49 -1.58 -14.01 -11.82
N LEU A 50 -0.28 -13.74 -12.07
CA LEU A 50 0.78 -13.96 -11.08
C LEU A 50 0.62 -13.02 -9.90
N ALA A 51 0.36 -11.74 -10.13
CA ALA A 51 0.09 -10.78 -9.06
C ALA A 51 -1.13 -11.20 -8.21
N ARG A 52 -2.21 -11.66 -8.86
CA ARG A 52 -3.41 -12.16 -8.16
C ARG A 52 -3.12 -13.38 -7.29
N LEU A 53 -2.33 -14.33 -7.79
CA LEU A 53 -1.88 -15.48 -7.00
C LEU A 53 -1.10 -15.02 -5.76
N CYS A 54 -0.16 -14.10 -5.93
CA CYS A 54 0.64 -13.57 -4.82
C CYS A 54 -0.22 -12.83 -3.78
N PHE A 55 -1.27 -12.11 -4.18
CA PHE A 55 -2.21 -11.49 -3.24
C PHE A 55 -2.95 -12.55 -2.40
N VAL A 56 -3.33 -13.68 -2.99
CA VAL A 56 -3.96 -14.78 -2.24
C VAL A 56 -2.96 -15.41 -1.28
N LEU A 57 -1.74 -15.70 -1.73
CA LEU A 57 -0.71 -16.29 -0.86
C LEU A 57 -0.35 -15.39 0.33
N VAL A 58 -0.17 -14.09 0.10
CA VAL A 58 0.07 -13.13 1.19
C VAL A 58 -1.14 -13.03 2.11
N GLY A 59 -2.36 -13.05 1.57
CA GLY A 59 -3.58 -13.10 2.38
C GLY A 59 -3.64 -14.32 3.31
N ILE A 60 -3.25 -15.50 2.81
CA ILE A 60 -3.16 -16.73 3.62
C ILE A 60 -2.15 -16.56 4.76
N LEU A 61 -0.95 -16.02 4.46
CA LEU A 61 0.08 -15.77 5.47
C LEU A 61 -0.37 -14.78 6.55
N LEU A 62 -1.04 -13.71 6.14
CA LEU A 62 -1.60 -12.72 7.05
C LEU A 62 -2.69 -13.31 7.96
N GLY A 63 -3.52 -14.22 7.41
CA GLY A 63 -4.54 -14.92 8.18
C GLY A 63 -3.97 -15.93 9.18
N ALA A 64 -2.82 -16.54 8.85
CA ALA A 64 -2.18 -17.51 9.75
C ALA A 64 -1.65 -16.88 11.07
N VAL A 65 -1.50 -15.56 11.11
CA VAL A 65 -1.08 -14.82 12.33
C VAL A 65 -2.28 -14.44 13.21
N VAL A 66 -3.52 -14.64 12.73
CA VAL A 66 -4.74 -14.32 13.48
C VAL A 66 -4.87 -15.25 14.68
N ALA A 67 -4.73 -14.69 15.87
CA ALA A 67 -4.95 -15.40 17.12
C ALA A 67 -6.31 -15.02 17.74
N PRO A 68 -6.92 -15.89 18.59
CA PRO A 68 -8.12 -15.53 19.33
C PRO A 68 -8.01 -14.25 20.16
N ALA A 69 -6.79 -13.92 20.61
CA ALA A 69 -6.50 -12.66 21.31
C ALA A 69 -6.68 -11.42 20.41
N THR A 70 -6.34 -11.50 19.14
CA THR A 70 -6.52 -10.45 18.16
C THR A 70 -8.01 -10.13 17.96
N LEU A 71 -8.86 -11.16 17.92
CA LEU A 71 -10.30 -11.00 17.77
C LEU A 71 -10.94 -10.28 18.97
N LYS A 72 -10.44 -10.54 20.20
CA LYS A 72 -10.87 -9.81 21.40
C LYS A 72 -10.48 -8.34 21.37
N GLY A 73 -9.36 -8.01 20.73
CA GLY A 73 -8.88 -6.65 20.54
C GLY A 73 -9.77 -5.80 19.63
N VAL A 74 -10.50 -6.40 18.70
CA VAL A 74 -11.37 -5.68 17.72
C VAL A 74 -12.35 -4.72 18.39
N ALA A 75 -12.88 -5.08 19.55
CA ALA A 75 -13.81 -4.25 20.32
C ALA A 75 -13.18 -2.92 20.81
N THR A 76 -11.84 -2.83 20.87
CA THR A 76 -11.11 -1.62 21.32
C THR A 76 -10.72 -0.69 20.17
N TRP A 77 -10.92 -1.08 18.90
CA TRP A 77 -10.46 -0.34 17.72
C TRP A 77 -11.37 0.81 17.24
N PRO A 78 -12.69 0.89 17.58
CA PRO A 78 -13.56 1.91 17.01
C PRO A 78 -13.03 3.33 17.17
N LEU A 79 -12.42 3.65 18.32
CA LEU A 79 -11.86 4.99 18.56
C LEU A 79 -10.62 5.24 17.67
N SER A 80 -9.71 4.29 17.56
CA SER A 80 -8.52 4.45 16.69
C SER A 80 -8.91 4.52 15.21
N ILE A 81 -9.93 3.77 14.79
CA ILE A 81 -10.48 3.84 13.43
C ILE A 81 -11.13 5.21 13.17
N ALA A 82 -11.92 5.73 14.11
CA ALA A 82 -12.50 7.05 13.99
C ALA A 82 -11.41 8.15 13.88
N LEU A 83 -10.39 8.09 14.71
CA LEU A 83 -9.25 8.99 14.65
C LEU A 83 -8.49 8.87 13.31
N LEU A 84 -8.35 7.65 12.78
CA LEU A 84 -7.74 7.44 11.46
C LEU A 84 -8.57 8.07 10.33
N VAL A 85 -9.90 7.96 10.37
CA VAL A 85 -10.76 8.58 9.35
C VAL A 85 -10.60 10.11 9.38
N VAL A 86 -10.59 10.70 10.57
CA VAL A 86 -10.31 12.14 10.73
C VAL A 86 -8.90 12.49 10.23
N ALA A 87 -7.90 11.71 10.60
CA ALA A 87 -6.53 11.88 10.13
C ALA A 87 -6.44 11.81 8.60
N ALA A 88 -7.15 10.88 7.96
CA ALA A 88 -7.15 10.73 6.50
C ALA A 88 -7.75 11.96 5.79
N ILE A 89 -8.82 12.52 6.33
CA ILE A 89 -9.43 13.76 5.83
C ILE A 89 -8.47 14.93 6.03
N CYS A 90 -7.85 15.06 7.20
CA CYS A 90 -6.85 16.11 7.48
C CYS A 90 -5.62 15.97 6.57
N MET A 91 -5.10 14.76 6.38
CA MET A 91 -4.00 14.48 5.45
C MET A 91 -4.35 14.93 4.02
N MET A 92 -5.54 14.54 3.55
CA MET A 92 -6.02 14.90 2.23
C MET A 92 -6.16 16.42 2.08
N ALA A 93 -6.75 17.11 3.05
CA ALA A 93 -6.93 18.56 3.04
C ALA A 93 -5.57 19.30 3.07
N ALA A 94 -4.68 18.94 4.00
CA ALA A 94 -3.36 19.55 4.14
C ALA A 94 -2.50 19.34 2.88
N THR A 95 -2.48 18.13 2.35
CA THR A 95 -1.73 17.80 1.13
C THR A 95 -2.30 18.49 -0.10
N THR A 96 -3.64 18.58 -0.21
CA THR A 96 -4.29 19.36 -1.28
C THR A 96 -3.89 20.83 -1.20
N CYS A 97 -3.93 21.43 -0.02
CA CYS A 97 -3.49 22.81 0.20
C CYS A 97 -2.02 22.98 -0.20
N TYR A 98 -1.14 22.08 0.20
CA TYR A 98 0.27 22.12 -0.16
C TYR A 98 0.47 22.11 -1.69
N LEU A 99 -0.13 21.12 -2.40
CA LEU A 99 -0.01 21.02 -3.86
C LEU A 99 -0.55 22.25 -4.59
N ARG A 100 -1.62 22.85 -4.07
CA ARG A 100 -2.20 24.07 -4.65
C ARG A 100 -1.35 25.31 -4.39
N LEU A 101 -0.94 25.53 -3.15
CA LEU A 101 -0.31 26.78 -2.73
C LEU A 101 1.18 26.84 -3.10
N VAL A 102 1.87 25.69 -3.03
CA VAL A 102 3.33 25.63 -3.30
C VAL A 102 3.63 25.27 -4.75
N HIS A 103 2.85 24.38 -5.35
CA HIS A 103 3.10 23.87 -6.70
C HIS A 103 2.11 24.38 -7.75
N GLY A 104 1.10 25.19 -7.38
CA GLY A 104 0.16 25.79 -8.31
C GLY A 104 -0.77 24.80 -9.00
N TRP A 105 -0.96 23.60 -8.45
CA TRP A 105 -1.85 22.60 -9.04
C TRP A 105 -3.30 23.09 -9.04
N ASP A 106 -4.05 22.75 -10.07
CA ASP A 106 -5.48 22.97 -10.08
C ASP A 106 -6.17 22.21 -8.94
N PRO A 107 -7.34 22.67 -8.46
CA PRO A 107 -8.01 22.11 -7.29
C PRO A 107 -8.31 20.62 -7.40
N LEU A 108 -8.64 20.13 -8.59
CA LEU A 108 -9.01 18.75 -8.82
C LEU A 108 -7.79 17.84 -8.86
N SER A 109 -6.75 18.20 -9.62
CA SER A 109 -5.49 17.46 -9.65
C SER A 109 -4.82 17.41 -8.27
N ALA A 110 -4.85 18.53 -7.52
CA ALA A 110 -4.34 18.57 -6.16
C ALA A 110 -5.11 17.64 -5.21
N LEU A 111 -6.45 17.63 -5.27
CA LEU A 111 -7.28 16.74 -4.46
C LEU A 111 -7.01 15.26 -4.78
N LEU A 112 -6.97 14.93 -6.09
CA LEU A 112 -6.73 13.56 -6.52
C LEU A 112 -5.30 13.09 -6.21
N GLY A 113 -4.30 13.96 -6.39
CA GLY A 113 -2.90 13.69 -6.01
C GLY A 113 -2.71 13.52 -4.50
N ALA A 114 -3.46 14.27 -3.70
CA ALA A 114 -3.43 14.20 -2.24
C ALA A 114 -4.11 12.95 -1.67
N SER A 115 -5.04 12.34 -2.41
CA SER A 115 -5.88 11.25 -1.91
C SER A 115 -5.06 10.03 -1.49
N PRO A 116 -5.15 9.55 -0.23
CA PRO A 116 -4.50 8.32 0.21
C PRO A 116 -5.35 7.07 -0.10
N GLY A 117 -6.06 7.07 -1.25
CA GLY A 117 -6.98 6.00 -1.65
C GLY A 117 -6.40 5.02 -2.67
N SER A 118 -7.29 4.28 -3.34
CA SER A 118 -6.94 3.37 -4.42
C SER A 118 -6.42 4.14 -5.63
N MET A 119 -5.21 3.82 -6.07
CA MET A 119 -4.64 4.39 -7.31
C MET A 119 -5.58 4.18 -8.51
N ALA A 120 -6.20 3.01 -8.62
CA ALA A 120 -7.11 2.70 -9.74
C ALA A 120 -8.32 3.64 -9.77
N GLN A 121 -8.93 3.91 -8.60
CA GLN A 121 -10.06 4.85 -8.50
C GLN A 121 -9.63 6.28 -8.82
N VAL A 122 -8.49 6.70 -8.26
CA VAL A 122 -7.96 8.05 -8.49
C VAL A 122 -7.63 8.23 -9.97
N MET A 123 -7.00 7.25 -10.63
CA MET A 123 -6.72 7.32 -12.07
C MET A 123 -8.00 7.36 -12.91
N ALA A 124 -9.03 6.59 -12.55
CA ALA A 124 -10.32 6.63 -13.23
C ALA A 124 -10.98 8.00 -13.13
N LEU A 125 -11.04 8.59 -11.93
CA LEU A 125 -11.58 9.93 -11.73
C LEU A 125 -10.73 11.01 -12.43
N SER A 126 -9.41 10.85 -12.44
CA SER A 126 -8.50 11.79 -13.14
C SER A 126 -8.74 11.80 -14.64
N ALA A 127 -8.98 10.62 -15.22
CA ALA A 127 -9.31 10.50 -16.64
C ALA A 127 -10.74 11.00 -16.96
N GLU A 128 -11.71 10.73 -16.06
CA GLU A 128 -13.10 11.18 -16.22
C GLU A 128 -13.23 12.70 -16.22
N PHE A 129 -12.40 13.39 -15.42
CA PHE A 129 -12.52 14.82 -15.18
C PHE A 129 -11.37 15.65 -15.78
N ASP A 130 -10.59 15.12 -16.71
CA ASP A 130 -9.46 15.78 -17.38
C ASP A 130 -8.43 16.42 -16.42
N ALA A 131 -8.12 15.73 -15.29
CA ALA A 131 -7.09 16.15 -14.38
C ALA A 131 -5.68 15.75 -14.87
N ASP A 132 -4.61 16.28 -14.25
CA ASP A 132 -3.22 15.90 -14.57
C ASP A 132 -2.92 14.44 -14.14
N VAL A 133 -3.34 13.48 -14.96
CA VAL A 133 -3.16 12.03 -14.72
C VAL A 133 -1.69 11.70 -14.46
N ARG A 134 -0.74 12.35 -15.17
CA ARG A 134 0.70 12.07 -15.07
C ARG A 134 1.27 12.51 -13.73
N GLY A 135 1.02 13.76 -13.36
CA GLY A 135 1.47 14.30 -12.07
C GLY A 135 0.88 13.52 -10.89
N ILE A 136 -0.42 13.24 -10.94
CA ILE A 136 -1.12 12.44 -9.94
C ILE A 136 -0.51 11.05 -9.81
N ALA A 137 -0.27 10.36 -10.93
CA ALA A 137 0.36 9.02 -10.92
C ALA A 137 1.76 9.05 -10.28
N ILE A 138 2.61 10.02 -10.64
CA ILE A 138 3.97 10.14 -10.10
C ILE A 138 3.94 10.39 -8.60
N VAL A 139 3.11 11.31 -8.12
CA VAL A 139 2.99 11.58 -6.68
C VAL A 139 2.56 10.33 -5.92
N HIS A 140 1.62 9.56 -6.45
CA HIS A 140 1.16 8.32 -5.82
C HIS A 140 2.24 7.24 -5.78
N VAL A 141 2.94 7.02 -6.91
CA VAL A 141 3.96 5.96 -7.00
C VAL A 141 5.18 6.32 -6.14
N MET A 142 5.60 7.60 -6.16
CA MET A 142 6.66 8.09 -5.29
C MET A 142 6.32 7.94 -3.82
N ARG A 143 5.09 8.25 -3.43
CA ARG A 143 4.63 8.06 -2.04
C ARG A 143 4.75 6.61 -1.59
N VAL A 144 4.37 5.65 -2.45
CA VAL A 144 4.52 4.21 -2.14
C VAL A 144 6.00 3.84 -1.98
N LEU A 145 6.87 4.32 -2.86
CA LEU A 145 8.31 4.08 -2.77
C LEU A 145 8.91 4.64 -1.47
N LEU A 146 8.59 5.91 -1.17
CA LEU A 146 9.09 6.59 0.03
C LEU A 146 8.65 5.89 1.31
N ILE A 147 7.42 5.37 1.34
CA ILE A 147 6.92 4.69 2.54
C ILE A 147 7.50 3.29 2.69
N VAL A 148 7.65 2.54 1.59
CA VAL A 148 8.22 1.17 1.63
C VAL A 148 9.68 1.17 2.04
N LEU A 149 10.42 2.22 1.70
CA LEU A 149 11.82 2.38 2.11
C LEU A 149 11.93 3.11 3.46
N GLY A 150 11.21 4.21 3.61
CA GLY A 150 11.36 5.11 4.76
C GLY A 150 10.74 4.58 6.05
N LEU A 151 9.59 3.88 5.96
CA LEU A 151 8.90 3.40 7.16
C LEU A 151 9.67 2.28 7.89
N PRO A 152 10.15 1.21 7.22
CA PRO A 152 10.99 0.21 7.88
C PRO A 152 12.29 0.78 8.42
N ALA A 153 12.95 1.66 7.65
CA ALA A 153 14.17 2.34 8.09
C ALA A 153 13.89 3.22 9.33
N GLY A 154 12.79 3.97 9.32
CA GLY A 154 12.38 4.78 10.47
C GLY A 154 12.10 3.93 11.71
N LEU A 155 11.34 2.84 11.58
CA LEU A 155 11.08 1.93 12.70
C LEU A 155 12.38 1.33 13.25
N ALA A 156 13.33 0.96 12.39
CA ALA A 156 14.63 0.45 12.82
C ALA A 156 15.46 1.50 13.56
N LEU A 157 15.50 2.73 13.05
CA LEU A 157 16.25 3.83 13.68
C LEU A 157 15.73 4.18 15.08
N PHE A 158 14.43 4.03 15.31
CA PHE A 158 13.82 4.26 16.62
C PHE A 158 13.74 2.99 17.50
N GLY A 159 14.34 1.87 17.08
CA GLY A 159 14.30 0.61 17.82
C GLY A 159 12.90 -0.01 17.94
N LEU A 160 12.01 0.32 17.02
CA LEU A 160 10.61 -0.15 16.99
C LEU A 160 10.41 -1.39 16.10
N THR A 161 11.49 -1.99 15.63
CA THR A 161 11.44 -3.27 14.89
C THR A 161 11.01 -4.38 15.82
N VAL A 162 10.08 -5.20 15.35
CA VAL A 162 9.67 -6.40 16.07
C VAL A 162 10.60 -7.53 15.66
N GLU A 163 11.29 -8.12 16.64
CA GLU A 163 12.01 -9.35 16.41
C GLU A 163 11.04 -10.40 15.84
N PRO A 164 11.46 -11.17 14.80
CA PRO A 164 10.65 -12.26 14.33
C PRO A 164 10.35 -13.16 15.53
N VAL A 165 9.09 -13.23 15.93
CA VAL A 165 8.68 -14.35 16.74
C VAL A 165 8.93 -15.54 15.81
N VAL A 166 10.04 -16.23 16.03
CA VAL A 166 10.31 -17.52 15.42
C VAL A 166 9.18 -18.40 15.93
N SER A 167 8.05 -18.33 15.23
CA SER A 167 7.05 -19.37 15.38
C SER A 167 7.76 -20.63 14.93
N THR A 168 8.21 -21.41 15.89
CA THR A 168 8.66 -22.80 15.74
C THR A 168 7.56 -23.70 15.13
N GLN A 169 6.46 -23.13 14.71
CA GLN A 169 5.43 -23.67 13.85
C GLN A 169 5.84 -23.72 12.36
N GLY A 170 7.12 -23.73 12.06
CA GLY A 170 7.68 -24.30 10.84
C GLY A 170 7.59 -25.84 10.88
N LEU A 171 6.51 -26.39 11.37
CA LEU A 171 6.14 -27.76 11.09
C LEU A 171 5.78 -27.78 9.60
N ILE A 172 6.79 -28.10 8.81
CA ILE A 172 6.65 -28.63 7.45
C ILE A 172 5.37 -29.46 7.45
N ALA A 173 4.44 -29.12 6.59
CA ALA A 173 3.12 -29.68 6.45
C ALA A 173 3.09 -31.16 6.89
N SER A 174 2.84 -31.43 8.15
CA SER A 174 2.62 -32.80 8.65
C SER A 174 1.30 -33.36 8.09
N SER A 175 0.47 -32.50 7.49
CA SER A 175 -0.77 -32.88 6.84
C SER A 175 -0.96 -32.11 5.52
N PHE A 176 -0.75 -32.79 4.40
CA PHE A 176 -1.15 -32.28 3.08
C PHE A 176 -2.63 -31.94 3.02
N ILE A 177 -3.46 -32.59 3.81
CA ILE A 177 -4.90 -32.37 3.88
C ILE A 177 -5.20 -31.00 4.49
N GLU A 178 -4.55 -30.66 5.63
CA GLU A 178 -4.73 -29.34 6.24
C GLU A 178 -4.24 -28.21 5.31
N LEU A 179 -3.11 -28.38 4.63
CA LEU A 179 -2.61 -27.43 3.64
C LEU A 179 -3.59 -27.27 2.47
N ALA A 180 -4.15 -28.37 1.98
CA ALA A 180 -5.15 -28.34 0.91
C ALA A 180 -6.43 -27.61 1.36
N ILE A 181 -6.90 -27.86 2.58
CA ILE A 181 -8.06 -27.17 3.17
C ILE A 181 -7.76 -25.68 3.33
N LEU A 182 -6.59 -25.33 3.88
CA LEU A 182 -6.17 -23.95 4.04
C LEU A 182 -6.18 -23.18 2.70
N VAL A 183 -5.55 -23.73 1.68
CA VAL A 183 -5.47 -23.12 0.35
C VAL A 183 -6.85 -23.06 -0.31
N ALA A 184 -7.64 -24.13 -0.23
CA ALA A 184 -8.97 -24.19 -0.85
C ALA A 184 -9.94 -23.17 -0.23
N VAL A 185 -10.09 -23.17 1.09
CA VAL A 185 -11.02 -22.26 1.80
C VAL A 185 -10.61 -20.82 1.62
N SER A 186 -9.32 -20.52 1.76
CA SER A 186 -8.80 -19.16 1.58
C SER A 186 -8.97 -18.67 0.14
N SER A 187 -8.75 -19.55 -0.85
CA SER A 187 -8.95 -19.20 -2.27
C SER A 187 -10.42 -18.97 -2.60
N VAL A 188 -11.32 -19.79 -2.07
CA VAL A 188 -12.77 -19.60 -2.23
C VAL A 188 -13.21 -18.27 -1.62
N ALA A 189 -12.79 -17.97 -0.40
CA ALA A 189 -13.09 -16.69 0.26
C ALA A 189 -12.53 -15.50 -0.54
N ALA A 190 -11.32 -15.61 -1.08
CA ALA A 190 -10.71 -14.62 -1.95
C ALA A 190 -11.55 -14.36 -3.23
N LEU A 191 -11.99 -15.44 -3.90
CA LEU A 191 -12.80 -15.34 -5.11
C LEU A 191 -14.19 -14.76 -4.83
N VAL A 192 -14.81 -15.12 -3.71
CA VAL A 192 -16.09 -14.54 -3.27
C VAL A 192 -15.95 -13.04 -3.06
N MET A 193 -14.93 -12.60 -2.30
CA MET A 193 -14.69 -11.17 -2.08
C MET A 193 -14.35 -10.42 -3.38
N LEU A 194 -13.61 -11.06 -4.30
CA LEU A 194 -13.33 -10.49 -5.62
C LEU A 194 -14.63 -10.30 -6.42
N ARG A 195 -15.54 -11.28 -6.41
CA ARG A 195 -16.84 -11.18 -7.11
C ARG A 195 -17.76 -10.14 -6.50
N LEU A 196 -17.72 -9.96 -5.20
CA LEU A 196 -18.39 -8.89 -4.48
C LEU A 196 -17.77 -7.51 -4.74
N ARG A 197 -16.71 -7.44 -5.55
CA ARG A 197 -15.96 -6.21 -5.84
C ARG A 197 -15.42 -5.53 -4.58
N PHE A 198 -15.12 -6.35 -3.56
CA PHE A 198 -14.56 -5.83 -2.32
C PHE A 198 -13.14 -5.27 -2.55
N PRO A 199 -12.80 -4.11 -1.99
CA PRO A 199 -11.47 -3.51 -2.14
C PRO A 199 -10.37 -4.44 -1.60
N GLY A 200 -9.37 -4.77 -2.44
CA GLY A 200 -8.34 -5.74 -2.06
C GLY A 200 -8.89 -7.17 -1.84
N GLY A 201 -10.04 -7.51 -2.44
CA GLY A 201 -10.81 -8.71 -2.14
C GLY A 201 -10.04 -10.01 -2.19
N LEU A 202 -9.05 -10.15 -3.08
CA LEU A 202 -8.20 -11.35 -3.12
C LEU A 202 -7.40 -11.54 -1.82
N MET A 203 -6.76 -10.48 -1.34
CA MET A 203 -5.93 -10.54 -0.15
C MET A 203 -6.77 -10.61 1.13
N PHE A 204 -7.80 -9.74 1.26
CA PHE A 204 -8.68 -9.75 2.43
C PHE A 204 -9.54 -11.01 2.52
N GLY A 205 -10.02 -11.53 1.39
CA GLY A 205 -10.77 -12.79 1.38
C GLY A 205 -9.89 -13.97 1.82
N ALA A 206 -8.67 -14.04 1.28
CA ALA A 206 -7.72 -15.08 1.69
C ALA A 206 -7.32 -14.94 3.18
N LEU A 207 -7.11 -13.70 3.67
CA LEU A 207 -6.87 -13.42 5.09
C LEU A 207 -8.06 -13.89 5.96
N ALA A 208 -9.28 -13.57 5.55
CA ALA A 208 -10.48 -13.97 6.30
C ALA A 208 -10.64 -15.50 6.33
N GLY A 209 -10.44 -16.18 5.19
CA GLY A 209 -10.53 -17.64 5.12
C GLY A 209 -9.46 -18.33 5.96
N SER A 210 -8.21 -17.91 5.83
CA SER A 210 -7.09 -18.42 6.63
C SER A 210 -7.25 -18.06 8.11
N GLY A 211 -7.61 -16.80 8.41
CA GLY A 211 -7.81 -16.33 9.78
C GLY A 211 -8.97 -17.05 10.49
N PHE A 212 -10.03 -17.40 9.77
CA PHE A 212 -11.10 -18.23 10.31
C PHE A 212 -10.61 -19.63 10.68
N LEU A 213 -9.86 -20.29 9.78
CA LEU A 213 -9.36 -21.63 10.02
C LEU A 213 -8.39 -21.70 11.20
N HIS A 214 -7.44 -20.75 11.29
CA HIS A 214 -6.48 -20.68 12.40
C HIS A 214 -7.13 -20.19 13.69
N GLY A 215 -8.00 -19.18 13.61
CA GLY A 215 -8.71 -18.64 14.78
C GLY A 215 -9.71 -19.61 15.40
N ALA A 216 -10.26 -20.55 14.60
CA ALA A 216 -11.13 -21.62 15.06
C ALA A 216 -10.36 -22.92 15.44
N ASP A 217 -9.03 -22.90 15.38
CA ASP A 217 -8.16 -24.05 15.69
C ASP A 217 -8.41 -25.29 14.80
N LEU A 218 -8.87 -25.04 13.55
CA LEU A 218 -9.19 -26.08 12.57
C LEU A 218 -7.97 -26.49 11.72
N VAL A 219 -6.96 -25.63 11.62
CA VAL A 219 -5.75 -25.82 10.82
C VAL A 219 -4.55 -25.23 11.57
N HIS A 220 -3.45 -26.00 11.62
CA HIS A 220 -2.21 -25.63 12.33
C HIS A 220 -1.01 -25.47 11.40
N VAL A 221 -1.21 -25.70 10.09
CA VAL A 221 -0.16 -25.58 9.07
C VAL A 221 -0.13 -24.17 8.47
N SER A 222 1.04 -23.73 8.07
CA SER A 222 1.22 -22.51 7.28
C SER A 222 1.77 -22.82 5.89
N LEU A 223 1.75 -21.83 5.00
CA LEU A 223 2.40 -21.97 3.69
C LEU A 223 3.90 -22.20 3.86
N PRO A 224 4.52 -23.00 2.96
CA PRO A 224 5.96 -23.14 2.93
C PRO A 224 6.66 -21.78 2.85
N TRP A 225 7.74 -21.59 3.59
CA TRP A 225 8.46 -20.32 3.68
C TRP A 225 8.85 -19.73 2.32
N TRP A 226 9.25 -20.58 1.37
CA TRP A 226 9.63 -20.17 0.03
C TRP A 226 8.46 -19.58 -0.77
N ALA A 227 7.23 -20.10 -0.58
CA ALA A 227 6.04 -19.60 -1.25
C ALA A 227 5.67 -18.19 -0.74
N GLY A 228 5.77 -17.97 0.56
CA GLY A 228 5.58 -16.68 1.19
C GLY A 228 6.62 -15.66 0.74
N SER A 229 7.89 -16.03 0.79
CA SER A 229 8.98 -15.16 0.35
C SER A 229 8.86 -14.79 -1.13
N ALA A 230 8.54 -15.76 -2.00
CA ALA A 230 8.31 -15.49 -3.43
C ALA A 230 7.12 -14.56 -3.67
N ALA A 231 6.04 -14.71 -2.91
CA ALA A 231 4.87 -13.85 -3.01
C ALA A 231 5.18 -12.40 -2.59
N VAL A 232 5.84 -12.22 -1.44
CA VAL A 232 6.26 -10.89 -0.93
C VAL A 232 7.21 -10.20 -1.91
N LEU A 233 8.22 -10.92 -2.42
CA LEU A 233 9.17 -10.43 -3.42
C LEU A 233 8.45 -10.00 -4.70
N THR A 234 7.52 -10.82 -5.19
CA THR A 234 6.75 -10.53 -6.41
C THR A 234 5.86 -9.32 -6.23
N LEU A 235 5.21 -9.14 -5.07
CA LEU A 235 4.41 -7.95 -4.79
C LEU A 235 5.26 -6.68 -4.67
N GLY A 236 6.48 -6.77 -4.15
CA GLY A 236 7.45 -5.69 -4.23
C GLY A 236 7.79 -5.34 -5.68
N ALA A 237 8.00 -6.35 -6.54
CA ALA A 237 8.22 -6.14 -7.98
C ALA A 237 7.01 -5.51 -8.68
N VAL A 238 5.77 -5.90 -8.34
CA VAL A 238 4.54 -5.26 -8.83
C VAL A 238 4.51 -3.77 -8.48
N ALA A 239 4.89 -3.42 -7.25
CA ALA A 239 4.95 -2.03 -6.83
C ALA A 239 6.06 -1.25 -7.55
N GLY A 240 7.25 -1.84 -7.74
CA GLY A 240 8.36 -1.25 -8.49
C GLY A 240 8.05 -1.08 -9.97
N ALA A 241 7.36 -2.03 -10.59
CA ALA A 241 6.97 -1.97 -12.00
C ALA A 241 6.00 -0.80 -12.33
N ARG A 242 5.38 -0.18 -11.33
CA ARG A 242 4.55 1.03 -11.53
C ARG A 242 5.35 2.23 -12.04
N PHE A 243 6.67 2.20 -11.94
CA PHE A 243 7.57 3.21 -12.55
C PHE A 243 7.82 2.97 -14.04
N ALA A 244 7.38 1.86 -14.62
CA ALA A 244 7.48 1.63 -16.05
C ALA A 244 6.79 2.76 -16.83
N ASN A 245 7.41 3.19 -17.93
CA ASN A 245 6.97 4.32 -18.75
C ASN A 245 7.04 5.71 -18.07
N THR A 246 7.74 5.82 -16.92
CA THR A 246 8.04 7.11 -16.29
C THR A 246 9.44 7.54 -16.72
N SER A 247 9.57 8.67 -17.44
CA SER A 247 10.90 9.17 -17.79
C SER A 247 11.55 9.84 -16.57
N PRO A 248 12.90 9.76 -16.42
CA PRO A 248 13.63 10.43 -15.34
C PRO A 248 13.39 11.94 -15.30
N LYS A 249 13.31 12.59 -16.47
CA LYS A 249 13.01 14.03 -16.57
C LYS A 249 11.62 14.36 -16.00
N MET A 250 10.63 13.55 -16.34
CA MET A 250 9.26 13.71 -15.82
C MET A 250 9.23 13.47 -14.31
N LEU A 251 9.93 12.45 -13.81
CA LEU A 251 10.05 12.20 -12.37
C LEU A 251 10.65 13.41 -11.65
N LEU A 252 11.78 13.94 -12.14
CA LEU A 252 12.43 15.12 -11.56
C LEU A 252 11.52 16.35 -11.51
N SER A 253 10.68 16.57 -12.54
CA SER A 253 9.78 17.71 -12.59
C SER A 253 8.65 17.65 -11.53
N TYR A 254 8.28 16.47 -11.03
CA TYR A 254 7.28 16.30 -9.98
C TYR A 254 7.88 15.99 -8.61
N LEU A 255 9.22 15.92 -8.51
CA LEU A 255 9.92 15.45 -7.30
C LEU A 255 9.57 16.31 -6.07
N GLY A 256 9.59 17.63 -6.21
CA GLY A 256 9.22 18.57 -5.14
C GLY A 256 7.76 18.35 -4.67
N ALA A 257 6.83 18.20 -5.61
CA ALA A 257 5.44 17.92 -5.29
C ALA A 257 5.28 16.56 -4.57
N ALA A 258 6.02 15.53 -5.03
CA ALA A 258 5.96 14.19 -4.45
C ALA A 258 6.54 14.15 -3.03
N PHE A 259 7.76 14.65 -2.83
CA PHE A 259 8.40 14.66 -1.51
C PHE A 259 7.67 15.55 -0.51
N GLY A 260 7.29 16.75 -0.91
CA GLY A 260 6.61 17.68 0.00
C GLY A 260 5.21 17.21 0.36
N SER A 261 4.44 16.69 -0.61
CA SER A 261 3.13 16.09 -0.31
C SER A 261 3.24 14.86 0.61
N PHE A 262 4.27 14.04 0.42
CA PHE A 262 4.57 12.93 1.31
C PHE A 262 4.93 13.40 2.72
N ALA A 263 5.79 14.42 2.84
CA ALA A 263 6.20 14.98 4.13
C ALA A 263 5.00 15.57 4.90
N VAL A 264 4.14 16.34 4.21
CA VAL A 264 2.90 16.89 4.81
C VAL A 264 1.97 15.78 5.28
N ALA A 265 1.71 14.79 4.41
CA ALA A 265 0.84 13.66 4.77
C ALA A 265 1.39 12.87 5.95
N THR A 266 2.70 12.60 5.96
CA THR A 266 3.38 11.86 7.03
C THR A 266 3.38 12.65 8.34
N ALA A 267 3.59 13.96 8.32
CA ALA A 267 3.53 14.81 9.52
C ALA A 267 2.14 14.77 10.16
N VAL A 268 1.08 14.89 9.36
CA VAL A 268 -0.30 14.78 9.86
C VAL A 268 -0.56 13.36 10.39
N ALA A 269 -0.17 12.32 9.65
CA ALA A 269 -0.31 10.93 10.07
C ALA A 269 0.39 10.66 11.41
N ALA A 270 1.63 11.13 11.55
CA ALA A 270 2.43 10.98 12.77
C ALA A 270 1.78 11.69 13.97
N SER A 271 1.22 12.88 13.78
CA SER A 271 0.52 13.62 14.86
C SER A 271 -0.68 12.82 15.40
N PHE A 272 -1.48 12.24 14.51
CA PHE A 272 -2.60 11.38 14.91
C PHE A 272 -2.14 10.03 15.49
N ALA A 273 -1.08 9.43 14.92
CA ALA A 273 -0.50 8.19 15.45
C ALA A 273 0.00 8.39 16.90
N LEU A 274 0.71 9.48 17.16
CA LEU A 274 1.15 9.84 18.51
C LEU A 274 -0.03 10.05 19.46
N MET A 275 -1.10 10.69 19.00
CA MET A 275 -2.32 10.85 19.80
C MET A 275 -2.95 9.50 20.15
N VAL A 276 -3.03 8.56 19.18
CA VAL A 276 -3.56 7.21 19.44
C VAL A 276 -2.70 6.46 20.45
N VAL A 277 -1.38 6.51 20.30
CA VAL A 277 -0.44 5.86 21.24
C VAL A 277 -0.52 6.44 22.64
N ALA A 278 -0.80 7.75 22.76
CA ALA A 278 -0.97 8.40 24.05
C ALA A 278 -2.31 8.06 24.74
N LEU A 279 -3.35 7.77 23.97
CA LEU A 279 -4.70 7.53 24.46
C LEU A 279 -5.06 6.04 24.61
N LEU A 280 -4.42 5.16 23.84
CA LEU A 280 -4.81 3.77 23.72
C LEU A 280 -3.58 2.85 23.86
N PRO A 281 -3.74 1.66 24.48
CA PRO A 281 -2.63 0.75 24.77
C PRO A 281 -2.25 -0.11 23.54
N PHE A 282 -1.97 0.53 22.40
CA PHE A 282 -1.52 -0.16 21.20
C PHE A 282 0.00 -0.05 21.03
N ARG A 283 0.58 -1.04 20.32
CA ARG A 283 2.00 -1.02 19.98
C ARG A 283 2.28 0.11 19.00
N ILE A 284 3.30 0.92 19.28
CA ILE A 284 3.68 2.09 18.47
C ILE A 284 3.87 1.70 16.99
N ALA A 285 4.56 0.59 16.72
CA ALA A 285 4.84 0.15 15.36
C ALA A 285 3.55 -0.19 14.57
N ASP A 286 2.57 -0.87 15.19
CA ASP A 286 1.29 -1.18 14.56
C ASP A 286 0.52 0.10 14.22
N VAL A 287 0.47 1.06 15.16
CA VAL A 287 -0.21 2.34 14.96
C VAL A 287 0.47 3.16 13.86
N VAL A 288 1.80 3.25 13.87
CA VAL A 288 2.56 4.00 12.85
C VAL A 288 2.28 3.44 11.45
N VAL A 289 2.29 2.11 11.27
CA VAL A 289 2.00 1.48 9.98
C VAL A 289 0.53 1.62 9.58
N ALA A 290 -0.40 1.49 10.53
CA ALA A 290 -1.83 1.67 10.29
C ALA A 290 -2.19 3.10 9.84
N PHE A 291 -1.53 4.12 10.39
CA PHE A 291 -1.75 5.53 10.06
C PHE A 291 -0.92 6.01 8.87
N ALA A 292 0.11 5.28 8.48
CA ALA A 292 0.99 5.65 7.37
C ALA A 292 0.22 5.90 6.05
N PRO A 293 0.55 6.96 5.27
CA PRO A 293 -0.18 7.31 4.05
C PRO A 293 0.17 6.40 2.84
N GLY A 294 0.22 5.08 3.06
CA GLY A 294 0.57 4.08 2.04
C GLY A 294 -0.63 3.48 1.31
N ALA A 295 -0.35 2.74 0.23
CA ALA A 295 -1.35 1.94 -0.46
C ALA A 295 -1.70 0.70 0.40
N GLN A 296 -2.98 0.35 0.44
CA GLN A 296 -3.50 -0.72 1.31
C GLN A 296 -2.78 -2.06 1.11
N ASP A 297 -2.64 -2.50 -0.15
CA ASP A 297 -1.94 -3.73 -0.52
C ASP A 297 -0.47 -3.73 -0.03
N THR A 298 0.23 -2.65 -0.25
CA THR A 298 1.63 -2.49 0.14
C THR A 298 1.79 -2.45 1.65
N MET A 299 0.88 -1.78 2.38
CA MET A 299 0.95 -1.74 3.85
C MET A 299 0.67 -3.09 4.50
N MET A 300 -0.21 -3.89 3.91
CA MET A 300 -0.44 -5.26 4.38
C MET A 300 0.79 -6.16 4.19
N VAL A 301 1.45 -6.06 3.02
CA VAL A 301 2.70 -6.78 2.76
C VAL A 301 3.81 -6.32 3.73
N LEU A 302 3.87 -5.02 4.00
CA LEU A 302 4.85 -4.45 4.92
C LEU A 302 4.57 -4.86 6.37
N ALA A 303 3.30 -4.90 6.79
CA ALA A 303 2.92 -5.40 8.12
C ALA A 303 3.36 -6.86 8.32
N LEU A 304 3.17 -7.71 7.29
CA LEU A 304 3.66 -9.08 7.30
C LEU A 304 5.20 -9.12 7.42
N ALA A 305 5.90 -8.36 6.58
CA ALA A 305 7.37 -8.35 6.52
C ALA A 305 8.02 -7.79 7.80
N LEU A 306 7.32 -6.95 8.56
CA LEU A 306 7.76 -6.35 9.82
C LEU A 306 7.19 -7.03 11.07
N HIS A 307 6.50 -8.17 10.91
CA HIS A 307 5.90 -8.96 12.00
C HIS A 307 4.94 -8.14 12.91
N LEU A 308 4.17 -7.26 12.29
CA LEU A 308 3.15 -6.43 12.94
C LEU A 308 1.79 -7.15 12.99
N ASP A 309 0.81 -6.56 13.70
CA ASP A 309 -0.57 -7.08 13.69
C ASP A 309 -1.26 -6.77 12.34
N PRO A 310 -1.41 -7.78 11.44
CA PRO A 310 -1.96 -7.54 10.12
C PRO A 310 -3.46 -7.28 10.14
N VAL A 311 -4.17 -7.72 11.19
CA VAL A 311 -5.62 -7.50 11.30
C VAL A 311 -5.90 -6.07 11.71
N TYR A 312 -5.14 -5.56 12.69
CA TYR A 312 -5.20 -4.14 13.09
C TYR A 312 -4.86 -3.23 11.90
N VAL A 313 -3.70 -3.45 11.28
CA VAL A 313 -3.25 -2.66 10.12
C VAL A 313 -4.27 -2.76 8.98
N GLY A 314 -4.74 -3.95 8.65
CA GLY A 314 -5.71 -4.18 7.58
C GLY A 314 -7.05 -3.52 7.80
N ALA A 315 -7.61 -3.63 9.00
CA ALA A 315 -8.89 -3.00 9.36
C ALA A 315 -8.83 -1.46 9.24
N HIS A 316 -7.72 -0.87 9.70
CA HIS A 316 -7.51 0.58 9.61
C HIS A 316 -7.34 1.03 8.16
N HIS A 317 -6.53 0.34 7.35
CA HIS A 317 -6.37 0.67 5.95
C HIS A 317 -7.67 0.50 5.14
N LEU A 318 -8.48 -0.51 5.46
CA LEU A 318 -9.79 -0.70 4.85
C LEU A 318 -10.76 0.44 5.21
N ALA A 319 -10.85 0.79 6.49
CA ALA A 319 -11.70 1.90 6.96
C ALA A 319 -11.30 3.23 6.28
N ARG A 320 -9.99 3.52 6.22
CA ARG A 320 -9.46 4.68 5.48
C ARG A 320 -9.83 4.63 4.00
N PHE A 321 -9.65 3.47 3.36
CA PHE A 321 -9.99 3.31 1.95
C PHE A 321 -11.46 3.66 1.69
N LEU A 322 -12.38 3.13 2.47
CA LEU A 322 -13.82 3.39 2.32
C LEU A 322 -14.14 4.88 2.54
N ALA A 323 -13.62 5.47 3.61
CA ALA A 323 -13.87 6.88 3.94
C ALA A 323 -13.31 7.81 2.87
N VAL A 324 -12.07 7.59 2.41
CA VAL A 324 -11.41 8.42 1.39
C VAL A 324 -12.07 8.22 0.03
N SER A 325 -12.39 6.99 -0.37
CA SER A 325 -13.05 6.72 -1.66
C SER A 325 -14.37 7.45 -1.80
N PHE A 326 -15.17 7.46 -0.73
CA PHE A 326 -16.41 8.21 -0.69
C PHE A 326 -16.16 9.72 -0.72
N SER A 327 -15.29 10.22 0.16
CA SER A 327 -15.01 11.65 0.31
C SER A 327 -14.43 12.26 -0.98
N VAL A 328 -13.49 11.57 -1.64
CA VAL A 328 -12.88 12.03 -2.89
C VAL A 328 -13.88 12.09 -4.02
N ALA A 329 -14.73 11.06 -4.17
CA ALA A 329 -15.75 11.05 -5.22
C ALA A 329 -16.75 12.21 -5.06
N VAL A 330 -17.18 12.50 -3.84
CA VAL A 330 -18.09 13.62 -3.53
C VAL A 330 -17.39 14.96 -3.78
N ALA A 331 -16.18 15.14 -3.26
CA ALA A 331 -15.42 16.39 -3.39
C ALA A 331 -15.05 16.69 -4.85
N ALA A 332 -14.60 15.68 -5.62
CA ALA A 332 -14.29 15.85 -7.04
C ALA A 332 -15.51 16.30 -7.85
N ARG A 333 -16.66 15.66 -7.66
CA ARG A 333 -17.91 16.07 -8.32
C ARG A 333 -18.36 17.49 -7.95
N GLN A 334 -18.18 17.90 -6.69
CA GLN A 334 -18.50 19.26 -6.25
C GLN A 334 -17.57 20.29 -6.89
N LEU A 335 -16.27 20.00 -6.99
CA LEU A 335 -15.30 20.88 -7.64
C LEU A 335 -15.63 21.08 -9.13
N VAL A 336 -15.93 19.99 -9.85
CA VAL A 336 -16.30 20.03 -11.26
C VAL A 336 -17.60 20.82 -11.48
N ARG A 337 -18.61 20.67 -10.61
CA ARG A 337 -19.87 21.43 -10.70
C ARG A 337 -19.69 22.94 -10.44
N ARG A 338 -18.70 23.31 -9.62
CA ARG A 338 -18.41 24.73 -9.27
C ARG A 338 -17.45 25.40 -10.24
N ALA A 339 -16.76 24.63 -11.09
CA ALA A 339 -15.85 25.18 -12.07
C ALA A 339 -16.65 25.96 -13.15
N PRO A 340 -16.33 27.23 -13.43
CA PRO A 340 -16.98 27.97 -14.49
C PRO A 340 -16.72 27.30 -15.85
N THR A 341 -17.71 27.32 -16.74
CA THR A 341 -17.73 26.59 -18.02
C THR A 341 -16.55 26.95 -18.97
N LYS A 342 -15.85 28.06 -18.73
CA LYS A 342 -14.69 28.50 -19.48
C LYS A 342 -13.34 27.91 -19.05
N SER A 343 -13.27 27.15 -17.94
CA SER A 343 -12.03 26.57 -17.41
C SER A 343 -11.74 25.14 -17.91
N ARG A 344 -12.38 24.72 -19.00
CA ARG A 344 -12.12 23.39 -19.62
C ARG A 344 -10.98 23.40 -20.64
N ALA A 345 -10.13 24.41 -20.66
CA ALA A 345 -8.88 24.31 -21.41
C ALA A 345 -7.98 23.26 -20.72
N PRO A 346 -7.34 22.35 -21.47
CA PRO A 346 -6.38 21.41 -20.91
C PRO A 346 -5.35 22.18 -20.09
N TRP A 347 -5.10 21.73 -18.85
CA TRP A 347 -4.10 22.36 -17.99
C TRP A 347 -2.73 22.30 -18.65
N THR A 348 -2.22 23.44 -19.09
CA THR A 348 -0.84 23.61 -19.55
C THR A 348 -0.05 24.23 -18.42
N ARG A 349 1.06 23.58 -18.00
CA ARG A 349 1.97 24.14 -16.99
C ARG A 349 2.43 25.54 -17.38
N PRO A 350 2.48 26.49 -16.43
CA PRO A 350 3.28 27.69 -16.63
C PRO A 350 4.74 27.24 -16.89
N GLY A 351 5.26 27.41 -18.12
CA GLY A 351 6.63 27.06 -18.50
C GLY A 351 6.82 25.91 -19.50
N GLN A 352 5.78 25.23 -19.98
CA GLN A 352 5.93 24.18 -21.01
C GLN A 352 6.12 24.71 -22.45
N GLY A 353 5.93 26.01 -22.71
CA GLY A 353 6.12 26.61 -24.04
C GLY A 353 7.59 26.84 -24.46
N ALA A 354 8.57 26.39 -23.68
CA ALA A 354 10.00 26.65 -23.96
C ALA A 354 10.79 25.43 -24.40
N PHE A 355 10.16 24.26 -24.62
CA PHE A 355 10.88 23.01 -24.90
C PHE A 355 10.35 22.22 -26.10
N ASP A 356 9.45 22.80 -26.93
CA ASP A 356 8.96 22.17 -28.16
C ASP A 356 9.61 22.76 -29.44
N ASP A 357 10.82 23.35 -29.33
CA ASP A 357 11.70 23.73 -30.46
C ASP A 357 12.98 22.91 -30.45
#